data_d102e9c0fab235cf2896ae3f6127d323
#
_entry.id   d102e9c0fab235cf2896ae3f6127d323
#
_cell.length_a   1.000
_cell.length_b   1.000
_cell.length_c   1.000
_cell.angle_alpha   90.00
_cell.angle_beta   90.00
_cell.angle_gamma   90.00
#
_symmetry.space_group_name_H-M   'P 1'
#
loop_
_entity.id
_entity.type
_entity.pdbx_description
1 polymer ?
#
loop_
_entity_poly.entity_id
_entity_poly.type
_entity_poly.pdbx_seq_one_letter_code
_entity_poly.pdbx_strand_id
1 'polypeptide(L)'
;MALLKLDKERRPRVLLVPPPDLPVPAVQGGAVETLLTHLIRENEKQGQLDLLCASVTDDAARRAAEGWQHTKMLYINRPGGHRRYWPMVFLERCAGIAAPYDPWYQKVQLSLALELPPPDLIVAEGGNLTQCSAISRMFGRKRCLAHLHGQTTCTPVMDDIYGGVLALSDFIREDYLQSSTLDPQRAYILHNCIDTARFCPGPASKTLRAQLGFTDEDFVVLYCGRLDPDKGIHKLMEAIAALHEPHIKLLIVGSPFFARTQQSAFQRKLEQQAKSLGNRVQFTGYIPNEDLPDYYRLADLCCVPTLVEEAAGLVAVEAMACGRPVLATRSGGMPEDRKSV
;
A
#
# COMPACT_ATOMS: atom_id res chain seq x y z
N MET A 1 -24.86 -5.87 -11.92
CA MET A 1 -24.89 -5.00 -10.74
C MET A 1 -25.91 -5.52 -9.71
N ALA A 2 -25.58 -6.58 -8.99
CA ALA A 2 -26.33 -7.05 -7.83
C ALA A 2 -25.42 -7.91 -6.93
N LEU A 3 -24.32 -7.32 -6.44
CA LEU A 3 -23.42 -8.03 -5.52
C LEU A 3 -24.11 -8.35 -4.20
N LEU A 4 -24.91 -7.45 -3.69
CA LEU A 4 -25.68 -7.60 -2.45
C LEU A 4 -26.94 -6.75 -2.54
N LYS A 5 -28.07 -7.28 -2.11
CA LYS A 5 -29.21 -6.44 -1.75
C LYS A 5 -28.85 -5.82 -0.41
N LEU A 6 -28.21 -4.65 -0.45
CA LEU A 6 -27.98 -3.86 0.76
C LEU A 6 -29.34 -3.35 1.27
N ASP A 7 -29.50 -3.42 2.57
CA ASP A 7 -30.62 -2.78 3.24
C ASP A 7 -30.47 -1.27 3.06
N LYS A 8 -31.44 -0.63 2.39
CA LYS A 8 -31.40 0.81 2.11
C LYS A 8 -31.71 1.68 3.34
N GLU A 9 -32.20 1.05 4.41
CA GLU A 9 -32.60 1.76 5.63
C GLU A 9 -31.45 1.91 6.64
N ARG A 10 -30.32 1.20 6.46
CA ARG A 10 -29.14 1.30 7.32
C ARG A 10 -27.86 1.47 6.52
N ARG A 11 -26.83 1.99 7.19
CA ARG A 11 -25.49 2.06 6.59
C ARG A 11 -24.94 0.66 6.31
N PRO A 12 -24.31 0.44 5.14
CA PRO A 12 -23.64 -0.82 4.87
C PRO A 12 -22.53 -1.09 5.90
N ARG A 13 -22.50 -2.29 6.44
CA ARG A 13 -21.47 -2.72 7.38
C ARG A 13 -20.36 -3.46 6.66
N VAL A 14 -19.14 -2.92 6.69
CA VAL A 14 -17.98 -3.47 5.95
C VAL A 14 -16.89 -3.87 6.92
N LEU A 15 -16.42 -5.11 6.79
CA LEU A 15 -15.24 -5.59 7.49
C LEU A 15 -14.01 -5.46 6.60
N LEU A 16 -12.98 -4.79 7.10
CA LEU A 16 -11.64 -4.71 6.52
C LEU A 16 -10.71 -5.67 7.24
N VAL A 17 -10.03 -6.55 6.49
CA VAL A 17 -9.09 -7.54 7.02
C VAL A 17 -7.71 -7.30 6.39
N PRO A 18 -6.88 -6.41 6.97
CA PRO A 18 -5.52 -6.15 6.50
C PRO A 18 -4.57 -7.32 6.82
N PRO A 19 -3.37 -7.35 6.22
CA PRO A 19 -2.31 -8.25 6.63
C PRO A 19 -1.94 -8.05 8.12
N PRO A 20 -1.62 -9.11 8.86
CA PRO A 20 -1.31 -9.01 10.29
C PRO A 20 0.14 -8.60 10.59
N ASP A 21 0.77 -7.81 9.72
CA ASP A 21 2.17 -7.42 9.84
C ASP A 21 2.36 -6.08 10.54
N LEU A 22 1.50 -5.12 10.22
CA LEU A 22 1.53 -3.76 10.74
C LEU A 22 0.15 -3.34 11.28
N PRO A 23 0.11 -2.38 12.23
CA PRO A 23 -1.16 -1.92 12.80
C PRO A 23 -1.91 -0.95 11.89
N VAL A 24 -3.23 -0.97 12.01
CA VAL A 24 -4.14 0.08 11.52
C VAL A 24 -4.74 0.79 12.76
N PRO A 25 -4.69 2.12 12.83
CA PRO A 25 -4.07 3.11 11.92
C PRO A 25 -2.56 2.93 11.72
N ALA A 26 -2.06 3.39 10.57
CA ALA A 26 -0.68 3.21 10.11
C ALA A 26 0.33 4.06 10.89
N VAL A 27 0.53 3.78 12.16
CA VAL A 27 1.51 4.47 13.02
C VAL A 27 2.96 4.00 12.82
N GLN A 28 3.13 2.86 12.13
CA GLN A 28 4.44 2.30 11.79
C GLN A 28 4.72 2.34 10.27
N GLY A 29 3.87 3.02 9.50
CA GLY A 29 3.91 3.00 8.03
C GLY A 29 3.21 1.78 7.44
N GLY A 30 3.58 1.41 6.20
CA GLY A 30 2.91 0.37 5.41
C GLY A 30 1.94 0.97 4.39
N ALA A 31 2.04 0.52 3.13
CA ALA A 31 1.23 1.10 2.05
C ALA A 31 -0.26 0.78 2.21
N VAL A 32 -0.57 -0.48 2.52
CA VAL A 32 -1.95 -0.95 2.72
C VAL A 32 -2.55 -0.30 3.96
N GLU A 33 -1.82 -0.29 5.08
CA GLU A 33 -2.27 0.27 6.35
C GLU A 33 -2.48 1.79 6.24
N THR A 34 -1.63 2.48 5.48
CA THR A 34 -1.79 3.92 5.20
C THR A 34 -3.04 4.17 4.37
N LEU A 35 -3.26 3.40 3.30
CA LEU A 35 -4.45 3.50 2.47
C LEU A 35 -5.72 3.28 3.30
N LEU A 36 -5.77 2.22 4.11
CA LEU A 36 -6.89 1.94 5.00
C LEU A 36 -7.11 3.04 6.03
N THR A 37 -6.05 3.60 6.58
CA THR A 37 -6.14 4.72 7.53
C THR A 37 -6.78 5.94 6.86
N HIS A 38 -6.42 6.24 5.61
CA HIS A 38 -7.04 7.34 4.85
C HIS A 38 -8.51 7.06 4.56
N LEU A 39 -8.85 5.86 4.10
CA LEU A 39 -10.23 5.43 3.85
C LEU A 39 -11.09 5.54 5.10
N ILE A 40 -10.60 5.05 6.24
CA ILE A 40 -11.29 5.12 7.52
C ILE A 40 -11.50 6.57 7.94
N ARG A 41 -10.44 7.40 7.91
CA ARG A 41 -10.53 8.84 8.28
C ARG A 41 -11.52 9.59 7.41
N GLU A 42 -11.59 9.28 6.12
CA GLU A 42 -12.58 9.90 5.25
C GLU A 42 -14.00 9.42 5.57
N ASN A 43 -14.17 8.13 5.86
CA ASN A 43 -15.47 7.62 6.32
C ASN A 43 -15.89 8.22 7.67
N GLU A 44 -14.96 8.48 8.59
CA GLU A 44 -15.26 9.17 9.86
C GLU A 44 -15.83 10.58 9.65
N LYS A 45 -15.39 11.29 8.60
CA LYS A 45 -15.94 12.61 8.22
C LYS A 45 -17.33 12.50 7.58
N GLN A 46 -17.50 11.50 6.70
CA GLN A 46 -18.71 11.37 5.88
C GLN A 46 -19.79 10.50 6.53
N GLY A 47 -19.41 9.54 7.34
CA GLY A 47 -20.31 8.62 8.04
C GLY A 47 -21.18 7.75 7.14
N GLN A 48 -20.67 7.34 5.96
CA GLN A 48 -21.44 6.59 4.99
C GLN A 48 -21.47 5.09 5.26
N LEU A 49 -20.41 4.55 5.89
CA LEU A 49 -20.25 3.13 6.19
C LEU A 49 -20.16 2.90 7.70
N ASP A 50 -20.63 1.75 8.15
CA ASP A 50 -20.33 1.19 9.46
C ASP A 50 -19.15 0.23 9.29
N LEU A 51 -17.93 0.67 9.69
CA LEU A 51 -16.71 -0.08 9.46
C LEU A 51 -16.34 -0.94 10.67
N LEU A 52 -15.94 -2.17 10.37
CA LEU A 52 -15.15 -3.02 11.26
C LEU A 52 -13.75 -3.14 10.65
N CYS A 53 -12.71 -2.95 11.42
CA CYS A 53 -11.35 -3.14 10.93
C CYS A 53 -10.57 -4.02 11.90
N ALA A 54 -10.11 -5.19 11.41
CA ALA A 54 -9.20 -6.02 12.16
C ALA A 54 -7.79 -5.40 12.14
N SER A 55 -7.08 -5.43 13.26
CA SER A 55 -5.72 -4.91 13.36
C SER A 55 -4.92 -5.69 14.39
N VAL A 56 -3.61 -5.72 14.22
CA VAL A 56 -2.71 -6.16 15.28
C VAL A 56 -2.71 -5.14 16.41
N THR A 57 -2.55 -5.64 17.65
CA THR A 57 -2.55 -4.78 18.83
C THR A 57 -1.31 -3.88 18.83
N ASP A 58 -1.54 -2.57 18.91
CA ASP A 58 -0.52 -1.53 19.05
C ASP A 58 -1.12 -0.36 19.84
N ASP A 59 -0.40 0.14 20.84
CA ASP A 59 -0.93 1.20 21.74
C ASP A 59 -0.97 2.57 21.04
N ALA A 60 -0.05 2.86 20.13
CA ALA A 60 -0.08 4.11 19.37
C ALA A 60 -1.24 4.09 18.37
N ALA A 61 -1.50 2.95 17.72
CA ALA A 61 -2.64 2.79 16.83
C ALA A 61 -3.98 2.89 17.59
N ARG A 62 -4.06 2.35 18.81
CA ARG A 62 -5.25 2.51 19.66
C ARG A 62 -5.54 3.96 19.96
N ARG A 63 -4.51 4.72 20.41
CA ARG A 63 -4.65 6.17 20.66
C ARG A 63 -5.03 6.94 19.40
N ALA A 64 -4.46 6.58 18.24
CA ALA A 64 -4.78 7.25 16.98
C ALA A 64 -6.21 6.98 16.46
N ALA A 65 -6.86 5.92 16.96
CA ALA A 65 -8.25 5.57 16.65
C ALA A 65 -9.24 6.07 17.72
N GLU A 66 -8.75 6.71 18.79
CA GLU A 66 -9.64 7.28 19.82
C GLU A 66 -10.56 8.34 19.21
N GLY A 67 -11.84 8.24 19.54
CA GLY A 67 -12.87 9.17 19.04
C GLY A 67 -13.49 8.79 17.69
N TRP A 68 -13.08 7.74 17.02
CA TRP A 68 -13.76 7.23 15.84
C TRP A 68 -15.18 6.76 16.17
N GLN A 69 -16.17 7.19 15.39
CA GLN A 69 -17.59 6.94 15.65
C GLN A 69 -18.23 5.97 14.65
N HIS A 70 -17.63 5.85 13.47
CA HIS A 70 -18.13 5.04 12.36
C HIS A 70 -17.29 3.79 12.09
N THR A 71 -16.22 3.61 12.89
CA THR A 71 -15.29 2.49 12.75
C THR A 71 -15.03 1.82 14.09
N LYS A 72 -15.38 0.55 14.20
CA LYS A 72 -15.01 -0.31 15.33
C LYS A 72 -13.73 -1.05 15.01
N MET A 73 -12.68 -0.79 15.80
CA MET A 73 -11.41 -1.50 15.67
C MET A 73 -11.42 -2.81 16.46
N LEU A 74 -11.03 -3.91 15.79
CA LEU A 74 -10.86 -5.23 16.38
C LEU A 74 -9.37 -5.50 16.57
N TYR A 75 -8.81 -5.07 17.71
CA TYR A 75 -7.40 -5.28 18.02
C TYR A 75 -7.13 -6.70 18.52
N ILE A 76 -6.34 -7.43 17.76
CA ILE A 76 -6.06 -8.84 17.97
C ILE A 76 -4.57 -9.03 18.18
N ASN A 77 -4.20 -9.61 19.33
CA ASN A 77 -2.81 -9.91 19.62
C ASN A 77 -2.27 -10.91 18.60
N ARG A 78 -1.18 -10.56 17.94
CA ARG A 78 -0.44 -11.51 17.12
C ARG A 78 0.09 -12.63 18.02
N PRO A 79 -0.24 -13.88 17.76
CA PRO A 79 0.27 -14.99 18.59
C PRO A 79 1.79 -15.02 18.50
N GLY A 80 2.48 -15.00 19.62
CA GLY A 80 3.94 -15.02 19.66
C GLY A 80 4.51 -16.27 19.02
N GLY A 81 5.44 -16.07 18.08
CA GLY A 81 6.37 -17.04 17.53
C GLY A 81 5.77 -18.13 16.64
N HIS A 82 6.09 -18.11 15.35
CA HIS A 82 5.85 -19.21 14.39
C HIS A 82 6.25 -20.60 14.92
N ARG A 83 7.21 -20.70 15.81
CA ARG A 83 7.69 -21.97 16.37
C ARG A 83 6.63 -22.79 17.10
N ARG A 84 5.65 -22.14 17.76
CA ARG A 84 4.61 -22.86 18.54
C ARG A 84 3.59 -23.56 17.65
N TYR A 85 3.35 -23.04 16.46
CA TYR A 85 2.35 -23.56 15.51
C TYR A 85 2.99 -24.35 14.35
N TRP A 86 4.31 -24.38 14.30
CA TRP A 86 5.06 -25.05 13.24
C TRP A 86 4.69 -26.54 13.05
N PRO A 87 4.49 -27.33 14.11
CA PRO A 87 4.08 -28.73 13.94
C PRO A 87 2.73 -28.88 13.23
N MET A 88 1.76 -27.99 13.53
CA MET A 88 0.44 -28.02 12.91
C MET A 88 0.49 -27.55 11.46
N VAL A 89 1.19 -26.47 11.18
CA VAL A 89 1.43 -25.98 9.79
C VAL A 89 2.16 -27.05 8.97
N PHE A 90 3.10 -27.78 9.57
CA PHE A 90 3.81 -28.86 8.91
C PHE A 90 2.88 -30.04 8.59
N LEU A 91 2.05 -30.46 9.56
CA LEU A 91 1.06 -31.52 9.37
C LEU A 91 0.02 -31.15 8.30
N GLU A 92 -0.45 -29.92 8.30
CA GLU A 92 -1.39 -29.41 7.30
C GLU A 92 -0.77 -29.42 5.89
N ARG A 93 0.50 -29.03 5.76
CA ARG A 93 1.24 -29.13 4.50
C ARG A 93 1.42 -30.57 4.04
N CYS A 94 1.76 -31.47 4.96
CA CYS A 94 1.86 -32.90 4.66
C CYS A 94 0.51 -33.51 4.26
N ALA A 95 -0.59 -32.97 4.77
CA ALA A 95 -1.96 -33.37 4.41
C ALA A 95 -2.46 -32.71 3.12
N GLY A 96 -1.61 -31.93 2.42
CA GLY A 96 -1.98 -31.23 1.17
C GLY A 96 -2.95 -30.07 1.37
N ILE A 97 -3.06 -29.53 2.60
CA ILE A 97 -3.90 -28.36 2.88
C ILE A 97 -3.23 -27.14 2.30
N ALA A 98 -3.84 -26.56 1.28
CA ALA A 98 -3.30 -25.44 0.51
C ALA A 98 -3.23 -24.10 1.28
N ALA A 99 -3.95 -23.98 2.41
CA ALA A 99 -3.98 -22.80 3.26
C ALA A 99 -3.44 -23.13 4.66
N PRO A 100 -2.15 -22.93 4.94
CA PRO A 100 -1.59 -23.20 6.26
C PRO A 100 -2.27 -22.33 7.33
N TYR A 101 -2.51 -22.94 8.47
CA TYR A 101 -3.17 -22.33 9.62
C TYR A 101 -2.46 -21.05 10.09
N ASP A 102 -3.18 -19.92 10.13
CA ASP A 102 -2.73 -18.70 10.79
C ASP A 102 -3.67 -18.37 11.96
N PRO A 103 -3.17 -18.45 13.21
CA PRO A 103 -3.99 -18.24 14.40
C PRO A 103 -4.54 -16.81 14.50
N TRP A 104 -3.99 -15.82 13.81
CA TRP A 104 -4.52 -14.47 13.81
C TRP A 104 -5.87 -14.40 13.09
N TYR A 105 -5.96 -14.97 11.89
CA TYR A 105 -7.22 -15.01 11.14
C TYR A 105 -8.31 -15.81 11.85
N GLN A 106 -7.96 -16.85 12.61
CA GLN A 106 -8.94 -17.55 13.46
C GLN A 106 -9.47 -16.67 14.58
N LYS A 107 -8.60 -15.86 15.22
CA LYS A 107 -9.05 -14.91 16.24
C LYS A 107 -9.94 -13.84 15.65
N VAL A 108 -9.65 -13.36 14.42
CA VAL A 108 -10.55 -12.46 13.67
C VAL A 108 -11.92 -13.14 13.52
N GLN A 109 -11.95 -14.36 13.04
CA GLN A 109 -13.19 -15.13 12.87
C GLN A 109 -13.99 -15.25 14.17
N LEU A 110 -13.32 -15.61 15.27
CA LEU A 110 -13.97 -15.74 16.58
C LEU A 110 -14.52 -14.40 17.09
N SER A 111 -13.79 -13.32 16.89
CA SER A 111 -14.26 -11.98 17.26
C SER A 111 -15.52 -11.60 16.48
N LEU A 112 -15.57 -11.97 15.19
CA LEU A 112 -16.70 -11.69 14.32
C LEU A 112 -17.95 -12.51 14.66
N ALA A 113 -17.79 -13.69 15.24
CA ALA A 113 -18.94 -14.51 15.66
C ALA A 113 -19.80 -13.82 16.75
N LEU A 114 -19.22 -12.86 17.46
CA LEU A 114 -19.88 -12.06 18.49
C LEU A 114 -20.42 -10.72 17.99
N GLU A 115 -20.13 -10.36 16.73
CA GLU A 115 -20.53 -9.08 16.13
C GLU A 115 -21.94 -9.16 15.54
N LEU A 116 -22.83 -8.29 16.02
CA LEU A 116 -24.20 -8.13 15.53
C LEU A 116 -24.48 -6.67 15.20
N PRO A 117 -25.10 -6.39 14.05
CA PRO A 117 -25.40 -7.29 12.95
C PRO A 117 -24.12 -7.77 12.24
N PRO A 118 -24.15 -8.90 11.52
CA PRO A 118 -22.99 -9.38 10.78
C PRO A 118 -22.61 -8.41 9.63
N PRO A 119 -21.35 -8.42 9.17
CA PRO A 119 -20.94 -7.57 8.05
C PRO A 119 -21.69 -7.92 6.76
N ASP A 120 -22.07 -6.90 6.01
CA ASP A 120 -22.66 -7.05 4.68
C ASP A 120 -21.59 -7.42 3.65
N LEU A 121 -20.40 -6.86 3.82
CA LEU A 121 -19.25 -7.06 2.95
C LEU A 121 -17.97 -7.27 3.79
N ILE A 122 -17.11 -8.14 3.28
CA ILE A 122 -15.81 -8.45 3.88
C ILE A 122 -14.76 -8.22 2.82
N VAL A 123 -13.77 -7.38 3.10
CA VAL A 123 -12.67 -7.07 2.18
C VAL A 123 -11.36 -7.54 2.81
N ALA A 124 -10.74 -8.52 2.17
CA ALA A 124 -9.39 -8.95 2.51
C ALA A 124 -8.37 -8.08 1.77
N GLU A 125 -7.56 -7.36 2.52
CA GLU A 125 -6.69 -6.28 2.03
C GLU A 125 -5.28 -6.79 1.69
N GLY A 126 -5.17 -7.65 0.69
CA GLY A 126 -3.89 -8.24 0.31
C GLY A 126 -3.34 -9.27 1.32
N GLY A 127 -2.01 -9.43 1.34
CA GLY A 127 -1.36 -10.42 2.19
C GLY A 127 -1.66 -11.87 1.75
N ASN A 128 -1.78 -12.80 2.72
CA ASN A 128 -2.12 -14.19 2.41
C ASN A 128 -3.64 -14.37 2.30
N LEU A 129 -4.16 -14.14 1.10
CA LEU A 129 -5.60 -14.18 0.81
C LEU A 129 -6.24 -15.57 1.06
N THR A 130 -5.49 -16.66 1.09
CA THR A 130 -6.04 -18.00 1.35
C THR A 130 -6.50 -18.18 2.79
N GLN A 131 -6.06 -17.32 3.72
CA GLN A 131 -6.38 -17.41 5.15
C GLN A 131 -7.83 -17.01 5.49
N CYS A 132 -8.52 -16.31 4.59
CA CYS A 132 -9.91 -15.92 4.82
C CYS A 132 -10.94 -17.04 4.58
N SER A 133 -10.52 -18.27 4.33
CA SER A 133 -11.42 -19.41 4.03
C SER A 133 -12.45 -19.66 5.14
N ALA A 134 -12.05 -19.56 6.41
CA ALA A 134 -12.97 -19.74 7.54
C ALA A 134 -14.00 -18.61 7.65
N ILE A 135 -13.60 -17.38 7.40
CA ILE A 135 -14.49 -16.19 7.37
C ILE A 135 -15.49 -16.34 6.21
N SER A 136 -15.02 -16.75 5.03
CA SER A 136 -15.88 -16.98 3.87
C SER A 136 -16.91 -18.08 4.11
N ARG A 137 -16.53 -19.16 4.78
CA ARG A 137 -17.50 -20.23 5.16
C ARG A 137 -18.55 -19.73 6.14
N MET A 138 -18.19 -18.83 7.07
CA MET A 138 -19.13 -18.27 8.06
C MET A 138 -20.14 -17.33 7.45
N PHE A 139 -19.72 -16.43 6.56
CA PHE A 139 -20.56 -15.33 6.05
C PHE A 139 -21.02 -15.53 4.60
N GLY A 140 -20.45 -16.49 3.90
CA GLY A 140 -20.73 -16.81 2.51
C GLY A 140 -19.80 -16.08 1.53
N ARG A 141 -19.31 -16.83 0.52
CA ARG A 141 -18.41 -16.39 -0.54
C ARG A 141 -18.83 -15.06 -1.20
N LYS A 142 -20.15 -14.87 -1.43
CA LYS A 142 -20.68 -13.69 -2.12
C LYS A 142 -20.41 -12.38 -1.39
N ARG A 143 -20.16 -12.43 -0.08
CA ARG A 143 -19.84 -11.27 0.76
C ARG A 143 -18.34 -11.00 0.85
N CYS A 144 -17.51 -11.91 0.39
CA CYS A 144 -16.05 -11.82 0.51
C CYS A 144 -15.46 -11.29 -0.79
N LEU A 145 -14.71 -10.20 -0.70
CA LEU A 145 -13.91 -9.64 -1.78
C LEU A 145 -12.43 -9.70 -1.40
N ALA A 146 -11.57 -9.98 -2.38
CA ALA A 146 -10.13 -9.77 -2.25
C ALA A 146 -9.78 -8.40 -2.84
N HIS A 147 -9.06 -7.57 -2.09
CA HIS A 147 -8.46 -6.34 -2.60
C HIS A 147 -7.00 -6.61 -2.99
N LEU A 148 -6.73 -6.50 -4.28
CA LEU A 148 -5.44 -6.89 -4.88
C LEU A 148 -4.53 -5.67 -4.95
N HIS A 149 -3.57 -5.59 -4.02
CA HIS A 149 -2.59 -4.49 -3.94
C HIS A 149 -1.35 -4.72 -4.83
N GLY A 150 -1.30 -5.81 -5.57
CA GLY A 150 -0.22 -6.19 -6.49
C GLY A 150 -0.63 -7.38 -7.34
N GLN A 151 0.26 -7.79 -8.25
CA GLN A 151 0.06 -8.99 -9.04
C GLN A 151 -0.18 -10.19 -8.13
N THR A 152 -1.22 -10.93 -8.43
CA THR A 152 -1.68 -12.04 -7.60
C THR A 152 -2.19 -13.17 -8.47
N THR A 153 -1.46 -14.27 -8.52
CA THR A 153 -1.95 -15.48 -9.18
C THR A 153 -3.08 -16.09 -8.34
N CYS A 154 -4.24 -16.23 -8.93
CA CYS A 154 -5.37 -16.88 -8.28
C CYS A 154 -5.08 -18.37 -8.10
N THR A 155 -5.46 -18.90 -6.95
CA THR A 155 -5.43 -20.33 -6.67
C THR A 155 -6.87 -20.88 -6.57
N PRO A 156 -7.09 -22.19 -6.77
CA PRO A 156 -8.43 -22.78 -6.59
C PRO A 156 -9.05 -22.46 -5.22
N VAL A 157 -8.21 -22.38 -4.18
CA VAL A 157 -8.65 -22.00 -2.83
C VAL A 157 -9.17 -20.57 -2.79
N MET A 158 -8.54 -19.65 -3.51
CA MET A 158 -9.01 -18.25 -3.58
C MET A 158 -10.32 -18.15 -4.35
N ASP A 159 -10.49 -18.91 -5.43
CA ASP A 159 -11.75 -18.97 -6.17
C ASP A 159 -12.92 -19.47 -5.29
N ASP A 160 -12.64 -20.37 -4.33
CA ASP A 160 -13.64 -20.85 -3.36
C ASP A 160 -13.97 -19.81 -2.29
N ILE A 161 -13.02 -18.94 -1.93
CA ILE A 161 -13.16 -17.94 -0.86
C ILE A 161 -13.89 -16.70 -1.33
N TYR A 162 -13.51 -16.17 -2.50
CA TYR A 162 -13.93 -14.83 -2.91
C TYR A 162 -15.02 -14.86 -3.96
N GLY A 163 -16.08 -14.10 -3.70
CA GLY A 163 -17.16 -13.89 -4.64
C GLY A 163 -16.92 -12.71 -5.60
N GLY A 164 -15.84 -11.97 -5.45
CA GLY A 164 -15.39 -10.89 -6.31
C GLY A 164 -14.04 -10.37 -5.88
N VAL A 165 -13.46 -9.49 -6.70
CA VAL A 165 -12.17 -8.83 -6.41
C VAL A 165 -12.27 -7.33 -6.65
N LEU A 166 -11.46 -6.58 -5.90
CA LEU A 166 -11.13 -5.18 -6.12
C LEU A 166 -9.68 -5.13 -6.61
N ALA A 167 -9.44 -4.55 -7.76
CA ALA A 167 -8.10 -4.40 -8.32
C ALA A 167 -7.74 -2.92 -8.41
N LEU A 168 -6.46 -2.59 -8.18
CA LEU A 168 -5.99 -1.19 -8.21
C LEU A 168 -5.93 -0.60 -9.62
N SER A 169 -5.91 -1.46 -10.64
CA SER A 169 -5.77 -1.08 -12.06
C SER A 169 -6.37 -2.16 -12.97
N ASP A 170 -6.59 -1.82 -14.23
CA ASP A 170 -6.99 -2.79 -15.24
C ASP A 170 -5.90 -3.87 -15.43
N PHE A 171 -4.62 -3.47 -15.36
CA PHE A 171 -3.50 -4.40 -15.39
C PHE A 171 -3.60 -5.49 -14.30
N ILE A 172 -3.84 -5.10 -13.04
CA ILE A 172 -3.99 -6.06 -11.93
C ILE A 172 -5.25 -6.91 -12.09
N ARG A 173 -6.35 -6.32 -12.58
CA ARG A 173 -7.59 -7.05 -12.83
C ARG A 173 -7.38 -8.15 -13.89
N GLU A 174 -6.77 -7.79 -15.00
CA GLU A 174 -6.52 -8.71 -16.11
C GLU A 174 -5.54 -9.82 -15.73
N ASP A 175 -4.45 -9.47 -15.02
CA ASP A 175 -3.47 -10.44 -14.50
C ASP A 175 -4.15 -11.49 -13.61
N TYR A 176 -4.99 -11.06 -12.66
CA TYR A 176 -5.73 -11.96 -11.79
C TYR A 176 -6.70 -12.87 -12.55
N LEU A 177 -7.45 -12.32 -13.51
CA LEU A 177 -8.44 -13.06 -14.28
C LEU A 177 -7.84 -14.14 -15.19
N GLN A 178 -6.56 -14.02 -15.57
CA GLN A 178 -5.87 -15.07 -16.35
C GLN A 178 -5.78 -16.41 -15.59
N SER A 179 -5.77 -16.37 -14.27
CA SER A 179 -5.63 -17.55 -13.41
C SER A 179 -6.88 -17.89 -12.59
N SER A 180 -7.93 -17.07 -12.67
CA SER A 180 -9.16 -17.21 -11.88
C SER A 180 -10.34 -17.73 -12.72
N THR A 181 -11.23 -18.45 -12.07
CA THR A 181 -12.55 -18.83 -12.65
C THR A 181 -13.65 -17.82 -12.33
N LEU A 182 -13.31 -16.67 -11.75
CA LEU A 182 -14.23 -15.62 -11.40
C LEU A 182 -14.86 -15.01 -12.66
N ASP A 183 -16.19 -14.76 -12.61
CA ASP A 183 -16.86 -13.96 -13.64
C ASP A 183 -16.20 -12.57 -13.72
N PRO A 184 -15.71 -12.14 -14.91
CA PRO A 184 -15.08 -10.83 -15.08
C PRO A 184 -15.93 -9.65 -14.62
N GLN A 185 -17.26 -9.76 -14.66
CA GLN A 185 -18.18 -8.74 -14.14
C GLN A 185 -18.12 -8.56 -12.62
N ARG A 186 -17.44 -9.46 -11.91
CA ARG A 186 -17.21 -9.41 -10.46
C ARG A 186 -15.80 -8.97 -10.09
N ALA A 187 -15.00 -8.58 -11.06
CA ALA A 187 -13.71 -7.97 -10.89
C ALA A 187 -13.83 -6.44 -11.10
N TYR A 188 -13.78 -5.69 -10.03
CA TYR A 188 -13.99 -4.25 -9.99
C TYR A 188 -12.66 -3.52 -9.92
N ILE A 189 -12.62 -2.32 -10.51
CA ILE A 189 -11.49 -1.41 -10.32
C ILE A 189 -11.77 -0.48 -9.15
N LEU A 190 -10.82 -0.41 -8.22
CA LEU A 190 -10.79 0.54 -7.12
C LEU A 190 -9.39 1.15 -7.07
N HIS A 191 -9.20 2.27 -7.75
CA HIS A 191 -7.93 2.98 -7.76
C HIS A 191 -7.53 3.45 -6.36
N ASN A 192 -6.23 3.41 -6.09
CA ASN A 192 -5.69 4.05 -4.91
C ASN A 192 -5.95 5.55 -4.96
N CYS A 193 -6.25 6.13 -3.80
CA CYS A 193 -6.44 7.56 -3.66
C CYS A 193 -5.39 8.16 -2.71
N ILE A 194 -5.22 9.48 -2.82
CA ILE A 194 -4.35 10.27 -1.95
C ILE A 194 -5.15 11.41 -1.32
N ASP A 195 -4.63 11.97 -0.24
CA ASP A 195 -5.18 13.17 0.39
C ASP A 195 -4.79 14.41 -0.42
N THR A 196 -5.69 14.88 -1.30
CA THR A 196 -5.46 16.05 -2.17
C THR A 196 -5.49 17.38 -1.42
N ALA A 197 -5.93 17.44 -0.17
CA ALA A 197 -5.79 18.63 0.66
C ALA A 197 -4.33 18.78 1.13
N ARG A 198 -3.63 17.68 1.30
CA ARG A 198 -2.22 17.64 1.69
C ARG A 198 -1.28 17.63 0.48
N PHE A 199 -1.49 16.69 -0.45
CA PHE A 199 -0.76 16.65 -1.72
C PHE A 199 -1.42 17.59 -2.71
N CYS A 200 -1.02 18.86 -2.69
CA CYS A 200 -1.55 19.92 -3.54
C CYS A 200 -0.42 20.84 -4.02
N PRO A 201 -0.62 21.57 -5.13
CA PRO A 201 0.35 22.55 -5.58
C PRO A 201 0.62 23.60 -4.50
N GLY A 202 1.86 24.08 -4.44
CA GLY A 202 2.27 25.09 -3.48
C GLY A 202 3.68 25.58 -3.74
N PRO A 203 4.12 26.63 -3.04
CA PRO A 203 5.49 27.14 -3.19
C PRO A 203 6.49 26.12 -2.63
N ALA A 204 7.64 26.00 -3.30
CA ALA A 204 8.77 25.24 -2.77
C ALA A 204 9.33 25.95 -1.52
N SER A 205 9.66 25.17 -0.49
CA SER A 205 10.31 25.69 0.71
C SER A 205 11.77 26.08 0.41
N LYS A 206 12.07 27.37 0.39
CA LYS A 206 13.43 27.88 0.20
C LYS A 206 14.36 27.42 1.33
N THR A 207 13.84 27.31 2.56
CA THR A 207 14.61 26.83 3.72
C THR A 207 14.98 25.37 3.54
N LEU A 208 14.05 24.50 3.15
CA LEU A 208 14.31 23.09 2.89
C LEU A 208 15.29 22.91 1.72
N ARG A 209 15.12 23.70 0.64
CA ARG A 209 16.02 23.69 -0.52
C ARG A 209 17.46 24.01 -0.11
N ALA A 210 17.65 25.08 0.69
CA ALA A 210 18.97 25.44 1.21
C ALA A 210 19.55 24.41 2.18
N GLN A 211 18.74 23.82 3.06
CA GLN A 211 19.17 22.76 3.98
C GLN A 211 19.65 21.50 3.24
N LEU A 212 19.06 21.20 2.08
CA LEU A 212 19.47 20.09 1.22
C LEU A 212 20.69 20.46 0.33
N GLY A 213 21.19 21.68 0.42
CA GLY A 213 22.36 22.15 -0.33
C GLY A 213 22.08 22.49 -1.79
N PHE A 214 20.82 22.74 -2.16
CA PHE A 214 20.42 23.14 -3.52
C PHE A 214 20.30 24.66 -3.63
N THR A 215 20.73 25.20 -4.77
CA THR A 215 20.59 26.62 -5.15
C THR A 215 19.35 26.85 -6.01
N ASP A 216 19.00 28.12 -6.25
CA ASP A 216 17.86 28.45 -7.12
C ASP A 216 18.11 28.09 -8.59
N GLU A 217 19.37 27.89 -8.99
CA GLU A 217 19.76 27.51 -10.35
C GLU A 217 19.79 26.00 -10.58
N ASP A 218 19.70 25.20 -9.50
CA ASP A 218 19.71 23.74 -9.61
C ASP A 218 18.37 23.21 -10.11
N PHE A 219 18.42 22.29 -11.07
CA PHE A 219 17.28 21.51 -11.49
C PHE A 219 17.22 20.20 -10.68
N VAL A 220 16.22 20.07 -9.81
CA VAL A 220 16.12 18.96 -8.86
C VAL A 220 15.23 17.86 -9.38
N VAL A 221 15.83 16.71 -9.67
CA VAL A 221 15.14 15.46 -9.96
C VAL A 221 14.89 14.71 -8.65
N LEU A 222 13.63 14.41 -8.33
CA LEU A 222 13.25 13.69 -7.13
C LEU A 222 13.02 12.21 -7.45
N TYR A 223 13.63 11.33 -6.67
CA TYR A 223 13.20 9.95 -6.48
C TYR A 223 12.58 9.82 -5.09
N CYS A 224 11.37 9.26 -5.02
CA CYS A 224 10.71 8.94 -3.74
C CYS A 224 10.31 7.47 -3.73
N GLY A 225 10.70 6.73 -2.68
CA GLY A 225 10.34 5.32 -2.55
C GLY A 225 11.37 4.47 -1.80
N ARG A 226 11.07 3.18 -1.70
CA ARG A 226 12.00 2.22 -1.08
C ARG A 226 13.29 2.12 -1.89
N LEU A 227 14.43 2.03 -1.19
CA LEU A 227 15.72 1.78 -1.82
C LEU A 227 15.89 0.28 -2.08
N ASP A 228 15.24 -0.19 -3.14
CA ASP A 228 15.17 -1.55 -3.59
C ASP A 228 15.68 -1.65 -5.04
N PRO A 229 16.42 -2.69 -5.45
CA PRO A 229 16.85 -2.87 -6.83
C PRO A 229 15.72 -2.78 -7.84
N ASP A 230 14.54 -3.34 -7.51
CA ASP A 230 13.37 -3.39 -8.37
C ASP A 230 12.78 -2.00 -8.66
N LYS A 231 13.03 -1.02 -7.78
CA LYS A 231 12.60 0.37 -7.97
C LYS A 231 13.52 1.20 -8.87
N GLY A 232 14.60 0.63 -9.38
CA GLY A 232 15.41 1.20 -10.46
C GLY A 232 16.23 2.43 -10.10
N ILE A 233 16.37 2.80 -8.81
CA ILE A 233 17.11 3.98 -8.38
C ILE A 233 18.57 3.98 -8.86
N HIS A 234 19.23 2.83 -8.93
CA HIS A 234 20.59 2.70 -9.44
C HIS A 234 20.67 3.09 -10.93
N LYS A 235 19.63 2.81 -11.72
CA LYS A 235 19.55 3.20 -13.13
C LYS A 235 19.36 4.71 -13.29
N LEU A 236 18.58 5.31 -12.41
CA LEU A 236 18.45 6.78 -12.39
C LEU A 236 19.78 7.45 -12.04
N MET A 237 20.53 6.93 -11.07
CA MET A 237 21.86 7.44 -10.74
C MET A 237 22.85 7.29 -11.91
N GLU A 238 22.83 6.18 -12.64
CA GLU A 238 23.62 5.97 -13.85
C GLU A 238 23.26 7.03 -14.92
N ALA A 239 21.97 7.30 -15.12
CA ALA A 239 21.50 8.30 -16.08
C ALA A 239 21.94 9.73 -15.70
N ILE A 240 21.80 10.10 -14.40
CA ILE A 240 22.28 11.40 -13.90
C ILE A 240 23.79 11.55 -14.09
N ALA A 241 24.57 10.48 -13.87
CA ALA A 241 26.02 10.49 -14.12
C ALA A 241 26.34 10.79 -15.59
N ALA A 242 25.60 10.17 -16.51
CA ALA A 242 25.82 10.29 -17.96
C ALA A 242 25.45 11.69 -18.53
N LEU A 243 24.62 12.47 -17.84
CA LEU A 243 24.19 13.78 -18.32
C LEU A 243 25.30 14.84 -18.30
N HIS A 244 26.37 14.64 -17.52
CA HIS A 244 27.48 15.60 -17.37
C HIS A 244 27.07 17.06 -17.06
N GLU A 245 25.85 17.28 -16.56
CA GLU A 245 25.27 18.59 -16.25
C GLU A 245 25.34 18.87 -14.75
N PRO A 246 26.22 19.76 -14.27
CA PRO A 246 26.45 19.93 -12.83
C PRO A 246 25.27 20.55 -12.08
N HIS A 247 24.38 21.28 -12.76
CA HIS A 247 23.19 21.88 -12.18
C HIS A 247 22.02 20.88 -12.03
N ILE A 248 22.06 19.73 -12.68
CA ILE A 248 21.06 18.69 -12.47
C ILE A 248 21.42 17.90 -11.21
N LYS A 249 20.56 17.98 -10.22
CA LYS A 249 20.70 17.35 -8.90
C LYS A 249 19.70 16.23 -8.73
N LEU A 250 20.07 15.19 -8.00
CA LEU A 250 19.20 14.08 -7.64
C LEU A 250 18.92 14.09 -6.15
N LEU A 251 17.67 14.27 -5.78
CA LEU A 251 17.18 14.12 -4.41
C LEU A 251 16.57 12.74 -4.24
N ILE A 252 17.08 11.95 -3.30
CA ILE A 252 16.64 10.59 -2.99
C ILE A 252 15.95 10.58 -1.64
N VAL A 253 14.62 10.45 -1.65
CA VAL A 253 13.77 10.35 -0.47
C VAL A 253 13.35 8.91 -0.27
N GLY A 254 13.78 8.30 0.83
CA GLY A 254 13.42 6.93 1.17
C GLY A 254 14.50 6.12 1.86
N SER A 255 14.13 4.94 2.31
CA SER A 255 15.01 3.99 2.97
C SER A 255 14.70 2.55 2.51
N PRO A 256 15.57 1.56 2.77
CA PRO A 256 15.29 0.16 2.43
C PRO A 256 14.10 -0.44 3.19
N PHE A 257 13.87 0.03 4.43
CA PHE A 257 12.81 -0.43 5.31
C PHE A 257 12.12 0.75 5.98
N PHE A 258 10.80 0.68 6.13
CA PHE A 258 10.03 1.70 6.85
C PHE A 258 10.58 1.88 8.27
N ALA A 259 11.01 3.10 8.60
CA ALA A 259 11.48 3.53 9.93
C ALA A 259 12.57 2.64 10.59
N ARG A 260 13.27 1.79 9.85
CA ARG A 260 14.38 0.97 10.37
C ARG A 260 15.74 1.56 9.98
N THR A 261 16.66 1.55 10.92
CA THR A 261 18.03 2.09 10.74
C THR A 261 19.01 1.12 10.08
N GLN A 262 18.60 -0.12 9.79
CA GLN A 262 19.47 -1.13 9.24
C GLN A 262 19.75 -0.91 7.75
N GLN A 263 21.00 -0.60 7.40
CA GLN A 263 21.46 -0.45 6.02
C GLN A 263 21.50 -1.79 5.28
N SER A 264 20.89 -1.85 4.10
CA SER A 264 21.00 -2.99 3.19
C SER A 264 22.34 -2.98 2.42
N ALA A 265 22.73 -4.13 1.89
CA ALA A 265 23.91 -4.21 1.00
C ALA A 265 23.71 -3.34 -0.27
N PHE A 266 22.47 -3.27 -0.77
CA PHE A 266 22.12 -2.43 -1.93
C PHE A 266 22.27 -0.93 -1.60
N GLN A 267 21.81 -0.48 -0.43
CA GLN A 267 21.97 0.91 -0.01
C GLN A 267 23.44 1.32 0.07
N ARG A 268 24.30 0.46 0.65
CA ARG A 268 25.75 0.75 0.69
C ARG A 268 26.34 0.89 -0.73
N LYS A 269 25.86 0.09 -1.67
CA LYS A 269 26.26 0.20 -3.08
C LYS A 269 25.82 1.53 -3.71
N LEU A 270 24.59 1.97 -3.44
CA LEU A 270 24.08 3.27 -3.89
C LEU A 270 24.88 4.44 -3.31
N GLU A 271 25.19 4.41 -2.01
CA GLU A 271 26.00 5.42 -1.34
C GLU A 271 27.44 5.47 -1.91
N GLN A 272 28.01 4.31 -2.26
CA GLN A 272 29.30 4.26 -2.92
C GLN A 272 29.23 4.85 -4.34
N GLN A 273 28.19 4.56 -5.10
CA GLN A 273 27.95 5.14 -6.42
C GLN A 273 27.75 6.66 -6.32
N ALA A 274 27.05 7.14 -5.28
CA ALA A 274 26.82 8.57 -5.04
C ALA A 274 28.12 9.35 -4.81
N LYS A 275 29.16 8.72 -4.24
CA LYS A 275 30.46 9.39 -4.05
C LYS A 275 31.08 9.89 -5.34
N SER A 276 30.88 9.18 -6.45
CA SER A 276 31.36 9.61 -7.77
C SER A 276 30.56 10.79 -8.34
N LEU A 277 29.35 11.01 -7.87
CA LEU A 277 28.47 12.11 -8.28
C LEU A 277 28.63 13.37 -7.41
N GLY A 278 29.33 13.23 -6.27
CA GLY A 278 29.63 14.33 -5.35
C GLY A 278 28.37 15.04 -4.85
N ASN A 279 28.34 16.37 -4.98
CA ASN A 279 27.20 17.19 -4.54
C ASN A 279 25.97 17.14 -5.46
N ARG A 280 26.00 16.30 -6.50
CA ARG A 280 24.85 16.11 -7.41
C ARG A 280 23.80 15.18 -6.85
N VAL A 281 24.09 14.41 -5.78
CA VAL A 281 23.16 13.45 -5.17
C VAL A 281 23.03 13.72 -3.69
N GLN A 282 21.79 13.87 -3.22
CA GLN A 282 21.46 14.05 -1.82
C GLN A 282 20.48 12.97 -1.36
N PHE A 283 20.77 12.30 -0.24
CA PHE A 283 19.87 11.35 0.43
C PHE A 283 19.26 11.99 1.66
N THR A 284 17.96 11.81 1.85
CA THR A 284 17.26 12.25 3.08
C THR A 284 17.07 11.11 4.08
N GLY A 285 17.11 9.85 3.64
CA GLY A 285 16.58 8.74 4.40
C GLY A 285 15.05 8.71 4.38
N TYR A 286 14.45 8.04 5.38
CA TYR A 286 13.01 7.96 5.53
C TYR A 286 12.43 9.33 5.92
N ILE A 287 11.42 9.75 5.18
CA ILE A 287 10.60 10.94 5.48
C ILE A 287 9.17 10.46 5.75
N PRO A 288 8.54 10.90 6.85
CA PRO A 288 7.12 10.62 7.11
C PRO A 288 6.23 11.07 5.96
N ASN A 289 5.17 10.33 5.68
CA ASN A 289 4.27 10.63 4.56
C ASN A 289 3.62 12.02 4.68
N GLU A 290 3.44 12.54 5.90
CA GLU A 290 2.91 13.86 6.19
C GLU A 290 3.83 15.01 5.70
N ASP A 291 5.14 14.77 5.66
CA ASP A 291 6.15 15.75 5.26
C ASP A 291 6.52 15.66 3.76
N LEU A 292 6.14 14.57 3.06
CA LEU A 292 6.48 14.35 1.65
C LEU A 292 6.03 15.46 0.70
N PRO A 293 4.89 16.15 0.89
CA PRO A 293 4.45 17.22 -0.01
C PRO A 293 5.49 18.31 -0.22
N ASP A 294 6.29 18.67 0.81
CA ASP A 294 7.30 19.71 0.69
C ASP A 294 8.49 19.26 -0.17
N TYR A 295 8.81 17.96 -0.14
CA TYR A 295 9.84 17.38 -1.00
C TYR A 295 9.37 17.30 -2.47
N TYR A 296 8.10 16.96 -2.71
CA TYR A 296 7.53 17.01 -4.05
C TYR A 296 7.52 18.45 -4.59
N ARG A 297 7.04 19.43 -3.81
CA ARG A 297 6.98 20.84 -4.21
C ARG A 297 8.36 21.44 -4.50
N LEU A 298 9.41 20.95 -3.84
CA LEU A 298 10.78 21.39 -4.04
C LEU A 298 11.35 20.90 -5.38
N ALA A 299 10.93 19.75 -5.86
CA ALA A 299 11.46 19.13 -7.07
C ALA A 299 10.95 19.83 -8.35
N ASP A 300 11.77 19.79 -9.40
CA ASP A 300 11.40 20.26 -10.74
C ASP A 300 10.83 19.09 -11.58
N LEU A 301 11.27 17.87 -11.30
CA LEU A 301 10.84 16.64 -11.95
C LEU A 301 10.80 15.51 -10.92
N CYS A 302 9.74 14.70 -10.91
CA CYS A 302 9.73 13.45 -10.16
C CYS A 302 10.02 12.28 -11.12
N CYS A 303 10.95 11.38 -10.76
CA CYS A 303 11.30 10.22 -11.56
C CYS A 303 10.91 8.92 -10.85
N VAL A 304 10.18 8.04 -11.56
CA VAL A 304 9.72 6.72 -11.08
C VAL A 304 10.27 5.64 -12.03
N PRO A 305 11.55 5.24 -11.84
CA PRO A 305 12.29 4.40 -12.79
C PRO A 305 12.13 2.90 -12.50
N THR A 306 10.97 2.45 -12.06
CA THR A 306 10.74 1.05 -11.67
C THR A 306 11.13 0.06 -12.76
N LEU A 307 11.68 -1.08 -12.37
CA LEU A 307 12.10 -2.17 -13.25
C LEU A 307 11.15 -3.37 -13.22
N VAL A 308 10.12 -3.30 -12.37
CA VAL A 308 9.10 -4.33 -12.20
C VAL A 308 7.73 -3.76 -12.50
N GLU A 309 6.76 -4.63 -12.75
CA GLU A 309 5.39 -4.24 -12.99
C GLU A 309 4.77 -3.65 -11.71
N GLU A 310 4.37 -2.38 -11.78
CA GLU A 310 3.73 -1.66 -10.68
C GLU A 310 2.21 -1.82 -10.74
N ALA A 311 1.59 -2.00 -9.58
CA ALA A 311 0.14 -2.10 -9.51
C ALA A 311 -0.57 -0.77 -9.82
N ALA A 312 -0.05 0.36 -9.27
CA ALA A 312 -0.66 1.68 -9.44
C ALA A 312 0.33 2.86 -9.41
N GLY A 313 1.39 2.87 -8.62
CA GLY A 313 2.39 3.95 -8.61
C GLY A 313 1.96 5.22 -7.87
N LEU A 314 1.57 5.12 -6.59
CA LEU A 314 1.14 6.25 -5.75
C LEU A 314 2.10 7.45 -5.78
N VAL A 315 3.41 7.20 -5.81
CA VAL A 315 4.43 8.26 -5.89
C VAL A 315 4.23 9.18 -7.10
N ALA A 316 3.83 8.62 -8.25
CA ALA A 316 3.53 9.41 -9.44
C ALA A 316 2.28 10.28 -9.24
N VAL A 317 1.24 9.72 -8.61
CA VAL A 317 -0.01 10.45 -8.31
C VAL A 317 0.24 11.57 -7.31
N GLU A 318 1.02 11.31 -6.26
CA GLU A 318 1.43 12.30 -5.25
C GLU A 318 2.22 13.47 -5.87
N ALA A 319 3.18 13.17 -6.76
CA ALA A 319 3.97 14.18 -7.47
C ALA A 319 3.08 15.05 -8.38
N MET A 320 2.22 14.43 -9.19
CA MET A 320 1.28 15.14 -10.07
C MET A 320 0.31 16.00 -9.27
N ALA A 321 -0.21 15.51 -8.14
CA ALA A 321 -1.08 16.28 -7.26
C ALA A 321 -0.37 17.51 -6.65
N CYS A 322 0.94 17.38 -6.37
CA CYS A 322 1.78 18.53 -5.97
C CYS A 322 2.16 19.46 -7.13
N GLY A 323 1.64 19.23 -8.35
CA GLY A 323 1.91 20.04 -9.53
C GLY A 323 3.29 19.78 -10.15
N ARG A 324 3.88 18.61 -9.91
CA ARG A 324 5.20 18.27 -10.48
C ARG A 324 5.07 17.36 -11.70
N PRO A 325 5.84 17.62 -12.76
CA PRO A 325 5.92 16.69 -13.88
C PRO A 325 6.54 15.37 -13.43
N VAL A 326 6.11 14.27 -14.07
CA VAL A 326 6.57 12.91 -13.72
C VAL A 326 7.17 12.24 -14.95
N LEU A 327 8.39 11.74 -14.81
CA LEU A 327 9.01 10.81 -15.74
C LEU A 327 8.96 9.40 -15.14
N ALA A 328 8.26 8.48 -15.78
CA ALA A 328 8.10 7.13 -15.26
C ALA A 328 8.32 6.07 -16.34
N THR A 329 8.79 4.90 -15.95
CA THR A 329 8.78 3.74 -16.82
C THR A 329 7.34 3.35 -17.14
N ARG A 330 7.11 2.89 -18.39
CA ARG A 330 5.81 2.38 -18.80
C ARG A 330 5.69 0.93 -18.33
N SER A 331 5.14 0.72 -17.13
CA SER A 331 5.11 -0.58 -16.47
C SER A 331 3.81 -0.79 -15.71
N GLY A 332 3.21 -1.98 -15.84
CA GLY A 332 1.99 -2.39 -15.15
C GLY A 332 0.83 -1.41 -15.29
N GLY A 333 0.18 -1.10 -14.18
CA GLY A 333 -0.93 -0.14 -14.10
C GLY A 333 -0.53 1.33 -14.13
N MET A 334 0.79 1.65 -14.13
CA MET A 334 1.23 3.05 -14.12
C MET A 334 0.74 3.91 -15.30
N PRO A 335 0.57 3.39 -16.53
CA PRO A 335 0.02 4.18 -17.63
C PRO A 335 -1.45 4.54 -17.48
N GLU A 336 -2.21 3.83 -16.65
CA GLU A 336 -3.66 3.99 -16.51
C GLU A 336 -4.04 5.28 -15.79
N ASP A 337 -3.22 5.73 -14.83
CA ASP A 337 -3.41 6.99 -14.10
C ASP A 337 -3.14 8.23 -14.97
N ARG A 338 -2.74 8.04 -16.23
CA ARG A 338 -2.30 9.09 -17.13
C ARG A 338 -3.05 9.04 -18.43
N LYS A 339 -3.93 9.97 -18.62
CA LYS A 339 -4.25 10.37 -19.98
C LYS A 339 -3.02 11.13 -20.48
N SER A 340 -2.23 10.47 -21.34
CA SER A 340 -1.11 11.10 -22.04
C SER A 340 -1.60 12.41 -22.66
N VAL A 341 -0.95 13.48 -22.30
CA VAL A 341 -1.08 14.75 -23.01
C VAL A 341 -0.30 14.63 -24.31
#